data_443d501217d35a1af0362ff70ab2e131
#
_entry.id   443d501217d35a1af0362ff70ab2e131
#
_cell.length_a   1.000
_cell.length_b   1.000
_cell.length_c   1.000
_cell.angle_alpha   90.00
_cell.angle_beta   90.00
_cell.angle_gamma   90.00
#
_symmetry.space_group_name_H-M   'P 1'
#
loop_
_entity.id
_entity.type
_entity.pdbx_description
1 polymer ?
#
loop_
_entity_poly.entity_id
_entity_poly.type
_entity_poly.pdbx_seq_one_letter_code
_entity_poly.pdbx_strand_id
1 'polypeptide(L)'
;MKVHFLRHAESIFNANLTSEKDCDLTEKGIQQASQLEGVYDIVFCSTMKRTCKTLDHSNIKYGTLVFTDLCREKRVDICDYLPHEDETIQETDEELERRIKSFLYFFKSQVSPHQNVLVVSHRDFIHAIGKHSQSPPNNAELQIHDI
;
A
#
# COMPACT_ATOMS: atom_id res chain seq x y z
N MET A 1 14.20 -10.95 -5.58
CA MET A 1 13.35 -10.80 -6.78
C MET A 1 12.84 -9.37 -6.87
N LYS A 2 12.60 -8.88 -8.05
CA LYS A 2 12.08 -7.52 -8.27
C LYS A 2 10.56 -7.51 -8.07
N VAL A 3 10.09 -6.68 -7.17
CA VAL A 3 8.68 -6.54 -6.83
C VAL A 3 8.24 -5.11 -7.09
N HIS A 4 7.08 -4.96 -7.70
CA HIS A 4 6.48 -3.65 -7.92
C HIS A 4 5.68 -3.24 -6.68
N PHE A 5 5.90 -2.02 -6.22
CA PHE A 5 5.16 -1.41 -5.11
C PHE A 5 4.45 -0.16 -5.61
N LEU A 6 3.17 -0.08 -5.36
CA LEU A 6 2.32 1.04 -5.75
C LEU A 6 1.78 1.73 -4.51
N ARG A 7 2.07 3.02 -4.34
CA ARG A 7 1.37 3.83 -3.35
C ARG A 7 -0.04 4.15 -3.85
N HIS A 8 -1.02 4.09 -2.94
CA HIS A 8 -2.40 4.50 -3.25
C HIS A 8 -2.45 5.90 -3.88
N ALA A 9 -3.50 6.17 -4.65
CA ALA A 9 -3.80 7.48 -5.22
C ALA A 9 -4.18 8.49 -4.13
N GLU A 10 -4.31 9.76 -4.49
CA GLU A 10 -4.62 10.83 -3.53
C GLU A 10 -5.88 10.50 -2.72
N SER A 11 -5.72 10.49 -1.40
CA SER A 11 -6.83 10.34 -0.45
C SER A 11 -7.36 11.70 -0.01
N ILE A 12 -8.56 11.71 0.56
CA ILE A 12 -9.18 12.91 1.13
C ILE A 12 -8.28 13.49 2.24
N PHE A 13 -7.58 12.65 3.01
CA PHE A 13 -6.60 13.09 3.99
C PHE A 13 -5.39 13.77 3.33
N ASN A 14 -4.85 13.21 2.23
CA ASN A 14 -3.72 13.84 1.51
C ASN A 14 -4.06 15.24 1.00
N ALA A 15 -5.30 15.46 0.63
CA ALA A 15 -5.81 16.77 0.20
C ALA A 15 -6.20 17.69 1.36
N ASN A 16 -5.97 17.28 2.63
CA ASN A 16 -6.36 18.00 3.85
C ASN A 16 -7.88 18.30 3.95
N LEU A 17 -8.72 17.41 3.42
CA LEU A 17 -10.18 17.59 3.37
C LEU A 17 -10.92 16.79 4.45
N THR A 18 -10.24 16.03 5.29
CA THR A 18 -10.84 15.23 6.36
C THR A 18 -9.87 14.94 7.50
N SER A 19 -10.42 14.63 8.66
CA SER A 19 -9.72 14.06 9.82
C SER A 19 -10.30 12.69 10.20
N GLU A 20 -10.90 11.99 9.24
CA GLU A 20 -11.54 10.70 9.46
C GLU A 20 -10.56 9.53 9.35
N LYS A 21 -10.87 8.45 10.10
CA LYS A 21 -10.20 7.16 9.96
C LYS A 21 -10.51 6.54 8.61
N ASP A 22 -9.56 5.77 8.07
CA ASP A 22 -9.73 4.95 6.87
C ASP A 22 -10.46 5.69 5.73
N CYS A 23 -9.95 6.86 5.38
CA CYS A 23 -10.60 7.72 4.40
C CYS A 23 -10.48 7.21 2.97
N ASP A 24 -11.40 7.66 2.13
CA ASP A 24 -11.50 7.31 0.70
C ASP A 24 -10.59 8.20 -0.18
N LEU A 25 -10.61 7.95 -1.48
CA LEU A 25 -9.91 8.75 -2.48
C LEU A 25 -10.67 10.05 -2.78
N THR A 26 -9.92 11.07 -3.23
CA THR A 26 -10.50 12.25 -3.88
C THR A 26 -10.88 11.92 -5.33
N GLU A 27 -11.63 12.81 -5.98
CA GLU A 27 -11.88 12.76 -7.43
C GLU A 27 -10.55 12.73 -8.22
N LYS A 28 -9.59 13.56 -7.83
CA LYS A 28 -8.25 13.58 -8.40
C LYS A 28 -7.56 12.22 -8.21
N GLY A 29 -7.70 11.62 -7.04
CA GLY A 29 -7.17 10.28 -6.76
C GLY A 29 -7.78 9.21 -7.66
N ILE A 30 -9.08 9.26 -7.91
CA ILE A 30 -9.77 8.36 -8.84
C ILE A 30 -9.22 8.52 -10.26
N GLN A 31 -8.99 9.75 -10.70
CA GLN A 31 -8.38 10.02 -12.00
C GLN A 31 -6.95 9.50 -12.09
N GLN A 32 -6.14 9.69 -11.04
CA GLN A 32 -4.80 9.11 -10.96
C GLN A 32 -4.85 7.59 -11.07
N ALA A 33 -5.74 6.93 -10.34
CA ALA A 33 -5.90 5.48 -10.36
C ALA A 33 -6.30 4.98 -11.76
N SER A 34 -7.16 5.70 -12.47
CA SER A 34 -7.64 5.34 -13.82
C SER A 34 -6.52 5.29 -14.87
N GLN A 35 -5.39 5.93 -14.62
CA GLN A 35 -4.22 5.91 -15.51
C GLN A 35 -3.27 4.75 -15.23
N LEU A 36 -3.46 4.03 -14.12
CA LEU A 36 -2.62 2.90 -13.74
C LEU A 36 -3.02 1.66 -14.54
N GLU A 37 -2.02 1.00 -15.10
CA GLU A 37 -2.21 -0.23 -15.86
C GLU A 37 -1.05 -1.20 -15.62
N GLY A 38 -1.24 -2.43 -16.00
CA GLY A 38 -0.25 -3.48 -15.87
C GLY A 38 -0.93 -4.84 -15.72
N VAL A 39 -0.13 -5.89 -15.87
CA VAL A 39 -0.61 -7.28 -15.73
C VAL A 39 0.30 -7.99 -14.73
N TYR A 40 -0.31 -8.56 -13.71
CA TYR A 40 0.41 -9.23 -12.62
C TYR A 40 -0.16 -10.62 -12.37
N ASP A 41 0.70 -11.54 -11.97
CA ASP A 41 0.25 -12.87 -11.56
C ASP A 41 -0.46 -12.82 -10.22
N ILE A 42 0.09 -12.03 -9.29
CA ILE A 42 -0.45 -11.86 -7.95
C ILE A 42 -0.34 -10.40 -7.50
N VAL A 43 -1.39 -9.90 -6.88
CA VAL A 43 -1.45 -8.58 -6.25
C VAL A 43 -1.72 -8.75 -4.76
N PHE A 44 -0.84 -8.20 -3.94
CA PHE A 44 -1.10 -7.97 -2.51
C PHE A 44 -1.65 -6.56 -2.35
N CYS A 45 -2.73 -6.41 -1.61
CA CYS A 45 -3.35 -5.11 -1.37
C CYS A 45 -3.60 -4.90 0.11
N SER A 46 -3.21 -3.74 0.61
CA SER A 46 -3.58 -3.30 1.96
C SER A 46 -5.10 -3.26 2.10
N THR A 47 -5.60 -3.56 3.28
CA THR A 47 -7.03 -3.58 3.60
C THR A 47 -7.67 -2.19 3.75
N MET A 48 -6.86 -1.11 3.69
CA MET A 48 -7.38 0.26 3.80
C MET A 48 -8.16 0.66 2.53
N LYS A 49 -9.22 1.47 2.71
CA LYS A 49 -10.07 1.93 1.59
C LYS A 49 -9.28 2.55 0.46
N ARG A 50 -8.32 3.43 0.76
CA ARG A 50 -7.57 4.16 -0.25
C ARG A 50 -6.72 3.25 -1.16
N THR A 51 -6.22 2.13 -0.66
CA THR A 51 -5.52 1.13 -1.48
C THR A 51 -6.48 0.27 -2.28
N CYS A 52 -7.56 -0.20 -1.65
CA CYS A 52 -8.60 -0.99 -2.33
C CYS A 52 -9.24 -0.19 -3.46
N LYS A 53 -9.56 1.07 -3.23
CA LYS A 53 -10.17 1.96 -4.23
C LYS A 53 -9.20 2.32 -5.35
N THR A 54 -7.91 2.50 -5.05
CA THR A 54 -6.90 2.70 -6.09
C THR A 54 -6.88 1.51 -7.05
N LEU A 55 -6.86 0.29 -6.54
CA LEU A 55 -6.88 -0.90 -7.37
C LEU A 55 -8.20 -1.03 -8.16
N ASP A 56 -9.34 -0.79 -7.51
CA ASP A 56 -10.67 -0.87 -8.13
C ASP A 56 -10.84 0.09 -9.32
N HIS A 57 -10.33 1.32 -9.20
CA HIS A 57 -10.43 2.34 -10.24
C HIS A 57 -9.34 2.23 -11.31
N SER A 58 -8.35 1.37 -11.11
CA SER A 58 -7.25 1.17 -12.06
C SER A 58 -7.63 0.23 -13.20
N ASN A 59 -6.76 0.21 -14.22
CA ASN A 59 -6.79 -0.78 -15.30
C ASN A 59 -5.79 -1.92 -15.08
N ILE A 60 -5.37 -2.13 -13.83
CA ILE A 60 -4.46 -3.22 -13.46
C ILE A 60 -5.23 -4.55 -13.53
N LYS A 61 -4.63 -5.52 -14.22
CA LYS A 61 -5.15 -6.89 -14.34
C LYS A 61 -4.29 -7.85 -13.54
N TYR A 62 -4.92 -8.84 -12.93
CA TYR A 62 -4.20 -9.79 -12.08
C TYR A 62 -4.87 -11.17 -12.10
N GLY A 63 -4.05 -12.19 -11.82
CA GLY A 63 -4.54 -13.56 -11.66
C GLY A 63 -5.10 -13.80 -10.26
N THR A 64 -4.35 -13.40 -9.23
CA THR A 64 -4.73 -13.60 -7.82
C THR A 64 -4.63 -12.28 -7.06
N LEU A 65 -5.62 -12.01 -6.20
CA LEU A 65 -5.65 -10.88 -5.28
C LEU A 65 -5.62 -11.36 -3.84
N VAL A 66 -4.68 -10.83 -3.06
CA VAL A 66 -4.51 -11.15 -1.64
C VAL A 66 -4.59 -9.86 -0.83
N PHE A 67 -5.63 -9.71 -0.01
CA PHE A 67 -5.72 -8.62 0.96
C PHE A 67 -4.96 -8.99 2.23
N THR A 68 -4.18 -8.05 2.75
CA THR A 68 -3.44 -8.27 3.99
C THR A 68 -3.23 -6.96 4.77
N ASP A 69 -3.39 -7.04 6.09
CA ASP A 69 -3.06 -5.95 7.00
C ASP A 69 -1.55 -5.73 7.15
N LEU A 70 -0.75 -6.70 6.74
CA LEU A 70 0.70 -6.65 6.91
C LEU A 70 1.36 -5.55 6.09
N CYS A 71 0.75 -5.12 4.98
CA CYS A 71 1.25 -4.02 4.15
C CYS A 71 0.49 -2.70 4.33
N ARG A 72 -0.20 -2.51 5.46
CA ARG A 72 -0.81 -1.24 5.85
C ARG A 72 0.23 -0.16 6.12
N GLU A 73 -0.22 1.10 6.14
CA GLU A 73 0.63 2.23 6.52
C GLU A 73 1.08 2.12 7.97
N LYS A 74 2.22 2.71 8.27
CA LYS A 74 2.62 2.99 9.65
C LYS A 74 1.53 3.83 10.32
N ARG A 75 1.03 3.36 11.45
CA ARG A 75 -0.05 4.05 12.17
C ARG A 75 0.47 5.27 12.91
N VAL A 76 0.27 6.43 12.32
CA VAL A 76 0.68 7.74 12.84
C VAL A 76 -0.47 8.74 12.75
N ASP A 77 -1.06 8.91 11.55
CA ASP A 77 -2.15 9.86 11.30
C ASP A 77 -3.52 9.18 11.41
N ILE A 78 -4.55 9.97 11.65
CA ILE A 78 -5.91 9.46 11.86
C ILE A 78 -6.37 8.54 10.72
N CYS A 79 -6.03 8.85 9.47
CA CYS A 79 -6.41 8.05 8.31
C CYS A 79 -5.77 6.65 8.27
N ASP A 80 -4.72 6.41 9.07
CA ASP A 80 -4.00 5.12 9.11
C ASP A 80 -4.70 4.08 9.98
N TYR A 81 -5.77 4.47 10.67
CA TYR A 81 -6.51 3.62 11.59
C TYR A 81 -7.82 3.14 10.97
N LEU A 82 -8.19 1.90 11.28
CA LEU A 82 -9.52 1.37 11.01
C LEU A 82 -10.51 1.94 12.04
N PRO A 83 -11.83 1.97 11.73
CA PRO A 83 -12.83 2.60 12.61
C PRO A 83 -12.84 2.09 14.05
N HIS A 84 -12.50 0.83 14.28
CA HIS A 84 -12.49 0.21 15.61
C HIS A 84 -11.16 0.33 16.35
N GLU A 85 -10.12 0.84 15.70
CA GLU A 85 -8.77 0.97 16.28
C GLU A 85 -8.64 2.26 17.09
N ASP A 86 -7.75 2.24 18.09
CA ASP A 86 -7.44 3.39 18.95
C ASP A 86 -6.35 4.25 18.31
N GLU A 87 -6.72 5.44 17.84
CA GLU A 87 -5.82 6.39 17.18
C GLU A 87 -4.81 7.06 18.13
N THR A 88 -4.96 6.87 19.44
CA THR A 88 -3.98 7.36 20.42
C THR A 88 -2.74 6.49 20.52
N ILE A 89 -2.80 5.27 19.98
CA ILE A 89 -1.70 4.30 19.98
C ILE A 89 -1.00 4.34 18.63
N GLN A 90 0.19 4.97 18.61
CA GLN A 90 1.02 5.05 17.40
C GLN A 90 1.91 3.83 17.25
N GLU A 91 2.18 3.44 16.01
CA GLU A 91 3.14 2.39 15.68
C GLU A 91 4.56 2.96 15.72
N THR A 92 5.48 2.30 16.43
CA THR A 92 6.90 2.68 16.44
C THR A 92 7.62 2.18 15.18
N ASP A 93 8.82 2.71 14.92
CA ASP A 93 9.67 2.23 13.82
C ASP A 93 10.03 0.76 14.01
N GLU A 94 10.31 0.33 15.23
CA GLU A 94 10.63 -1.06 15.56
C GLU A 94 9.44 -2.00 15.31
N GLU A 95 8.23 -1.54 15.64
CA GLU A 95 7.01 -2.30 15.38
C GLU A 95 6.74 -2.43 13.87
N LEU A 96 6.96 -1.35 13.11
CA LEU A 96 6.87 -1.38 11.64
C LEU A 96 7.88 -2.36 11.05
N GLU A 97 9.13 -2.36 11.51
CA GLU A 97 10.15 -3.30 11.06
C GLU A 97 9.75 -4.76 11.32
N ARG A 98 9.20 -5.05 12.50
CA ARG A 98 8.69 -6.40 12.80
C ARG A 98 7.54 -6.79 11.87
N ARG A 99 6.65 -5.86 11.57
CA ARG A 99 5.52 -6.10 10.65
C ARG A 99 6.02 -6.32 9.22
N ILE A 100 7.04 -5.58 8.78
CA ILE A 100 7.70 -5.80 7.48
C ILE A 100 8.31 -7.20 7.40
N LYS A 101 8.99 -7.66 8.46
CA LYS A 101 9.52 -9.04 8.50
C LYS A 101 8.41 -10.09 8.38
N SER A 102 7.29 -9.87 9.06
CA SER A 102 6.11 -10.74 8.96
C SER A 102 5.52 -10.72 7.55
N PHE A 103 5.45 -9.55 6.93
CA PHE A 103 5.01 -9.43 5.54
C PHE A 103 5.93 -10.19 4.59
N LEU A 104 7.24 -10.04 4.72
CA LEU A 104 8.21 -10.74 3.87
C LEU A 104 8.14 -12.26 4.02
N TYR A 105 7.93 -12.73 5.24
CA TYR A 105 7.72 -14.17 5.49
C TYR A 105 6.46 -14.67 4.79
N PHE A 106 5.34 -13.97 4.99
CA PHE A 106 4.07 -14.28 4.34
C PHE A 106 4.18 -14.20 2.81
N PHE A 107 4.76 -13.14 2.28
CA PHE A 107 5.00 -12.92 0.86
C PHE A 107 5.74 -14.11 0.24
N LYS A 108 6.87 -14.52 0.85
CA LYS A 108 7.67 -15.66 0.36
C LYS A 108 6.91 -16.99 0.38
N SER A 109 5.93 -17.14 1.25
CA SER A 109 5.08 -18.35 1.29
C SER A 109 4.04 -18.38 0.16
N GLN A 110 3.74 -17.25 -0.46
CA GLN A 110 2.69 -17.11 -1.46
C GLN A 110 3.22 -16.97 -2.89
N VAL A 111 4.48 -16.60 -3.07
CA VAL A 111 5.03 -16.16 -4.35
C VAL A 111 6.14 -17.07 -4.81
N SER A 112 6.12 -17.43 -6.10
CA SER A 112 7.22 -18.08 -6.79
C SER A 112 8.16 -17.07 -7.44
N PRO A 113 9.49 -17.37 -7.57
CA PRO A 113 10.48 -16.41 -8.08
C PRO A 113 10.22 -15.87 -9.50
N HIS A 114 9.42 -16.56 -10.28
CA HIS A 114 9.13 -16.20 -11.69
C HIS A 114 7.85 -15.40 -11.87
N GLN A 115 7.10 -15.17 -10.80
CA GLN A 115 5.85 -14.42 -10.87
C GLN A 115 6.10 -12.92 -10.94
N ASN A 116 5.23 -12.23 -11.69
CA ASN A 116 5.14 -10.78 -11.72
C ASN A 116 4.22 -10.33 -10.59
N VAL A 117 4.75 -9.58 -9.63
CA VAL A 117 4.06 -9.27 -8.37
C VAL A 117 3.93 -7.78 -8.15
N LEU A 118 2.73 -7.36 -7.74
CA LEU A 118 2.43 -6.00 -7.30
C LEU A 118 2.00 -6.00 -5.83
N VAL A 119 2.48 -5.02 -5.09
CA VAL A 119 2.01 -4.70 -3.73
C VAL A 119 1.42 -3.29 -3.73
N VAL A 120 0.12 -3.16 -3.50
CA VAL A 120 -0.58 -1.88 -3.37
C VAL A 120 -0.59 -1.49 -1.90
N SER A 121 0.13 -0.44 -1.56
CA SER A 121 0.43 -0.09 -0.17
C SER A 121 0.55 1.43 0.01
N HIS A 122 1.38 1.86 0.92
CA HIS A 122 1.42 3.20 1.48
C HIS A 122 2.85 3.73 1.50
N ARG A 123 2.96 5.05 1.62
CA ARG A 123 4.20 5.81 1.54
C ARG A 123 5.29 5.29 2.47
N ASP A 124 5.02 5.25 3.77
CA ASP A 124 6.05 4.93 4.77
C ASP A 124 6.37 3.43 4.78
N PHE A 125 5.37 2.58 4.55
CA PHE A 125 5.61 1.14 4.40
C PHE A 125 6.53 0.84 3.20
N ILE A 126 6.24 1.43 2.03
CA ILE A 126 7.05 1.22 0.81
C ILE A 126 8.47 1.74 1.02
N HIS A 127 8.60 2.93 1.62
CA HIS A 127 9.90 3.53 1.91
C HIS A 127 10.73 2.64 2.86
N ALA A 128 10.11 2.10 3.90
CA ALA A 128 10.77 1.25 4.88
C ALA A 128 11.15 -0.13 4.32
N ILE A 129 10.26 -0.78 3.58
CA ILE A 129 10.56 -2.10 2.98
C ILE A 129 11.66 -1.99 1.91
N GLY A 130 11.72 -0.86 1.21
CA GLY A 130 12.81 -0.52 0.29
C GLY A 130 14.10 -0.08 0.99
N LYS A 131 14.17 -0.16 2.30
CA LYS A 131 15.34 0.23 3.12
C LYS A 131 15.79 1.66 2.86
N HIS A 132 14.83 2.56 2.61
CA HIS A 132 15.09 3.96 2.31
C HIS A 132 16.03 4.19 1.10
N SER A 133 16.10 3.22 0.18
CA SER A 133 17.00 3.27 -0.98
C SER A 133 16.53 4.23 -2.07
N GLN A 134 15.26 4.60 -2.08
CA GLN A 134 14.65 5.57 -2.97
C GLN A 134 13.89 6.60 -2.14
N SER A 135 13.56 7.76 -2.74
CA SER A 135 12.67 8.73 -2.10
C SER A 135 11.30 8.10 -1.82
N PRO A 136 10.59 8.52 -0.74
CA PRO A 136 9.24 8.02 -0.51
C PRO A 136 8.36 8.26 -1.75
N PRO A 137 7.50 7.30 -2.13
CA PRO A 137 6.68 7.44 -3.32
C PRO A 137 5.61 8.52 -3.17
N ASN A 138 5.31 9.22 -4.28
CA ASN A 138 4.15 10.09 -4.39
C ASN A 138 2.86 9.27 -4.55
N ASN A 139 1.71 9.93 -4.49
CA ASN A 139 0.43 9.26 -4.76
C ASN A 139 0.42 8.63 -6.16
N ALA A 140 -0.08 7.41 -6.25
CA ALA A 140 -0.15 6.61 -7.49
C ALA A 140 1.21 6.38 -8.16
N GLU A 141 2.31 6.50 -7.43
CA GLU A 141 3.64 6.21 -7.94
C GLU A 141 4.00 4.74 -7.75
N LEU A 142 4.56 4.17 -8.81
CA LEU A 142 5.11 2.81 -8.81
C LEU A 142 6.61 2.86 -8.56
N GLN A 143 7.08 2.03 -7.63
CA GLN A 143 8.49 1.81 -7.39
C GLN A 143 8.81 0.32 -7.50
N ILE A 144 10.04 0.00 -7.89
CA ILE A 144 10.52 -1.38 -7.97
C ILE A 144 11.60 -1.55 -6.91
N HIS A 145 11.42 -2.55 -6.06
CA HIS A 145 12.40 -2.92 -5.04
C HIS A 145 12.78 -4.39 -5.17
N ASP A 146 14.02 -4.69 -4.81
CA ASP A 146 14.52 -6.06 -4.75
C ASP A 146 14.25 -6.62 -3.34
N ILE A 147 13.49 -7.72 -3.28
CA ILE A 147 13.02 -8.34 -2.03
C ILE A 147 13.62 -9.74 -1.89
#